data_207b7413610141bb444b4a75bb0ddd45
#
_entry.id   207b7413610141bb444b4a75bb0ddd45
#
_cell.length_a   1.000
_cell.length_b   1.000
_cell.length_c   1.000
_cell.angle_alpha   90.00
_cell.angle_beta   90.00
_cell.angle_gamma   90.00
#
_symmetry.space_group_name_H-M   'P 1'
#
loop_
_entity.id
_entity.type
_entity.pdbx_description
1 polymer ?
#
loop_
_entity_poly.entity_id
_entity_poly.type
_entity_poly.pdbx_seq_one_letter_code
_entity_poly.pdbx_strand_id
1 'polypeptide(L)'
;MTSLLEGAKKLVTRSSDIGARVDGLERAAEAARGRVDDAVVDDATAVAARAAGRLKLSADHTVVALAGATGSGKSSTFNALSGLELSAVGVRRPTTSWATACVWGKQGAEELLEWLGIPARHQVTRDSMLSKADEDAEMRGVVLVDLPDHDSTEVSHHLEV
;
A
#
# COMPACT_ATOMS: atom_id res chain seq x y z
N MET A 1 10.36 -1.23 -29.30
CA MET A 1 9.64 -2.24 -28.50
C MET A 1 10.51 -2.99 -27.48
N THR A 2 11.82 -2.73 -27.39
CA THR A 2 12.78 -3.43 -26.51
C THR A 2 12.78 -2.89 -25.07
N SER A 3 12.33 -1.66 -24.83
CA SER A 3 12.43 -0.96 -23.52
C SER A 3 11.48 -1.50 -22.44
N LEU A 4 10.27 -1.95 -22.80
CA LEU A 4 9.28 -2.46 -21.84
C LEU A 4 9.64 -3.86 -21.30
N LEU A 5 10.20 -4.71 -22.14
CA LEU A 5 10.66 -6.04 -21.75
C LEU A 5 11.92 -6.01 -20.84
N GLU A 6 12.80 -5.04 -21.05
CA GLU A 6 13.93 -4.82 -20.15
C GLU A 6 13.51 -4.24 -18.80
N GLY A 7 12.50 -3.33 -18.80
CA GLY A 7 11.89 -2.81 -17.57
C GLY A 7 11.25 -3.93 -16.75
N ALA A 8 10.49 -4.81 -17.39
CA ALA A 8 9.84 -5.95 -16.73
C ALA A 8 10.86 -6.96 -16.18
N LYS A 9 11.92 -7.29 -16.93
CA LYS A 9 13.01 -8.12 -16.45
C LYS A 9 13.72 -7.52 -15.23
N LYS A 10 13.95 -6.20 -15.23
CA LYS A 10 14.61 -5.49 -14.13
C LYS A 10 13.75 -5.44 -12.86
N LEU A 11 12.42 -5.40 -13.00
CA LEU A 11 11.47 -5.50 -11.89
C LEU A 11 11.44 -6.91 -11.29
N VAL A 12 11.40 -7.93 -12.11
CA VAL A 12 11.43 -9.34 -11.66
C VAL A 12 12.75 -9.67 -10.95
N THR A 13 13.89 -9.19 -11.47
CA THR A 13 15.21 -9.38 -10.84
C THR A 13 15.33 -8.63 -9.52
N ARG A 14 14.71 -7.44 -9.39
CA ARG A 14 14.65 -6.71 -8.13
C ARG A 14 13.77 -7.41 -7.08
N SER A 15 12.68 -8.02 -7.47
CA SER A 15 11.81 -8.78 -6.57
C SER A 15 12.52 -10.00 -5.97
N SER A 16 13.28 -10.74 -6.76
CA SER A 16 14.08 -11.86 -6.26
C SER A 16 15.22 -11.41 -5.33
N ASP A 17 15.80 -10.23 -5.59
CA ASP A 17 16.83 -9.63 -4.73
C ASP A 17 16.26 -9.17 -3.37
N ILE A 18 15.02 -8.64 -3.33
CA ILE A 18 14.38 -8.22 -2.09
C ILE A 18 14.09 -9.42 -1.18
N GLY A 19 13.59 -10.53 -1.71
CA GLY A 19 13.38 -11.76 -0.95
C GLY A 19 14.66 -12.25 -0.27
N ALA A 20 15.73 -12.38 -1.05
CA ALA A 20 17.03 -12.79 -0.53
C ALA A 20 17.60 -11.82 0.53
N ARG A 21 17.30 -10.53 0.42
CA ARG A 21 17.70 -9.52 1.42
C ARG A 21 16.89 -9.63 2.71
N VAL A 22 15.59 -9.91 2.62
CA VAL A 22 14.74 -10.16 3.79
C VAL A 22 15.19 -11.41 4.53
N ASP A 23 15.42 -12.52 3.81
CA ASP A 23 15.98 -13.75 4.39
C ASP A 23 17.37 -13.52 5.03
N GLY A 24 18.17 -12.66 4.41
CA GLY A 24 19.48 -12.24 4.94
C GLY A 24 19.35 -11.48 6.24
N LEU A 25 18.36 -10.56 6.34
CA LEU A 25 18.09 -9.78 7.56
C LEU A 25 17.59 -10.69 8.70
N GLU A 26 16.68 -11.63 8.42
CA GLU A 26 16.20 -12.59 9.43
C GLU A 26 17.35 -13.40 10.03
N ARG A 27 18.22 -13.95 9.17
CA ARG A 27 19.39 -14.72 9.60
C ARG A 27 20.39 -13.87 10.38
N ALA A 28 20.57 -12.61 9.98
CA ALA A 28 21.47 -11.70 10.69
C ALA A 28 20.92 -11.33 12.07
N ALA A 29 19.62 -11.05 12.19
CA ALA A 29 18.96 -10.77 13.46
C ALA A 29 19.07 -11.96 14.42
N GLU A 30 18.81 -13.17 13.95
CA GLU A 30 18.95 -14.39 14.76
C GLU A 30 20.41 -14.62 15.21
N ALA A 31 21.38 -14.41 14.34
CA ALA A 31 22.81 -14.56 14.70
C ALA A 31 23.31 -13.47 15.66
N ALA A 32 22.65 -12.31 15.70
CA ALA A 32 22.96 -11.20 16.58
C ALA A 32 22.36 -11.35 17.99
N ARG A 33 21.37 -12.22 18.16
CA ARG A 33 20.69 -12.43 19.45
C ARG A 33 21.67 -12.79 20.55
N GLY A 34 21.59 -12.08 21.68
CA GLY A 34 22.53 -12.21 22.82
C GLY A 34 23.92 -11.60 22.59
N ARG A 35 24.15 -10.89 21.46
CA ARG A 35 25.42 -10.20 21.15
C ARG A 35 25.26 -8.69 21.03
N VAL A 36 24.05 -8.23 20.76
CA VAL A 36 23.65 -6.83 20.72
C VAL A 36 22.39 -6.65 21.54
N ASP A 37 21.95 -5.42 21.73
CA ASP A 37 20.73 -5.08 22.46
C ASP A 37 19.53 -5.82 21.86
N ASP A 38 18.75 -6.51 22.70
CA ASP A 38 17.60 -7.30 22.27
C ASP A 38 16.55 -6.43 21.58
N ALA A 39 16.36 -5.17 21.98
CA ALA A 39 15.44 -4.25 21.33
C ALA A 39 15.80 -4.02 19.86
N VAL A 40 17.07 -3.92 19.52
CA VAL A 40 17.54 -3.77 18.12
C VAL A 40 17.28 -5.04 17.33
N VAL A 41 17.46 -6.22 17.94
CA VAL A 41 17.17 -7.50 17.29
C VAL A 41 15.70 -7.68 17.05
N ASP A 42 14.86 -7.31 18.02
CA ASP A 42 13.40 -7.40 17.90
C ASP A 42 12.86 -6.45 16.84
N ASP A 43 13.36 -5.22 16.76
CA ASP A 43 13.03 -4.28 15.70
C ASP A 43 13.41 -4.82 14.31
N ALA A 44 14.63 -5.36 14.17
CA ALA A 44 15.07 -5.95 12.90
C ALA A 44 14.20 -7.15 12.49
N THR A 45 13.82 -7.99 13.45
CA THR A 45 12.95 -9.14 13.24
C THR A 45 11.55 -8.70 12.82
N ALA A 46 10.99 -7.67 13.46
CA ALA A 46 9.69 -7.11 13.12
C ALA A 46 9.67 -6.50 11.71
N VAL A 47 10.74 -5.80 11.31
CA VAL A 47 10.90 -5.26 9.95
C VAL A 47 10.97 -6.40 8.92
N ALA A 48 11.76 -7.45 9.18
CA ALA A 48 11.89 -8.60 8.30
C ALA A 48 10.55 -9.33 8.14
N ALA A 49 9.82 -9.57 9.23
CA ALA A 49 8.52 -10.22 9.22
C ALA A 49 7.48 -9.43 8.41
N ARG A 50 7.43 -8.10 8.56
CA ARG A 50 6.55 -7.24 7.75
C ARG A 50 6.91 -7.30 6.26
N ALA A 51 8.18 -7.24 5.93
CA ALA A 51 8.65 -7.34 4.55
C ALA A 51 8.33 -8.71 3.94
N ALA A 52 8.55 -9.81 4.68
CA ALA A 52 8.20 -11.16 4.26
C ALA A 52 6.68 -11.31 4.05
N GLY A 53 5.86 -10.74 4.95
CA GLY A 53 4.41 -10.67 4.81
C GLY A 53 4.00 -10.00 3.49
N ARG A 54 4.59 -8.83 3.19
CA ARG A 54 4.32 -8.11 1.92
C ARG A 54 4.71 -8.91 0.69
N LEU A 55 5.81 -9.65 0.74
CA LEU A 55 6.28 -10.48 -0.39
C LEU A 55 5.36 -11.68 -0.69
N LYS A 56 4.59 -12.14 0.30
CA LYS A 56 3.61 -13.22 0.13
C LYS A 56 2.29 -12.74 -0.50
N LEU A 57 2.04 -11.43 -0.46
CA LEU A 57 0.84 -10.85 -1.06
C LEU A 57 0.97 -10.79 -2.57
N SER A 58 -0.18 -10.70 -3.25
CA SER A 58 -0.26 -10.68 -4.70
C SER A 58 0.74 -9.71 -5.33
N ALA A 59 1.58 -10.23 -6.24
CA ALA A 59 2.48 -9.45 -7.07
C ALA A 59 1.73 -8.69 -8.19
N ASP A 60 0.46 -9.01 -8.41
CA ASP A 60 -0.36 -8.47 -9.49
C ASP A 60 -0.95 -7.10 -9.15
N HIS A 61 -0.75 -6.62 -7.90
CA HIS A 61 -1.27 -5.33 -7.44
C HIS A 61 -0.16 -4.32 -7.17
N THR A 62 -0.33 -3.12 -7.75
CA THR A 62 0.50 -1.95 -7.48
C THR A 62 -0.25 -0.99 -6.57
N VAL A 63 0.31 -0.73 -5.38
CA VAL A 63 -0.25 0.24 -4.44
C VAL A 63 0.28 1.63 -4.75
N VAL A 64 -0.62 2.56 -4.97
CA VAL A 64 -0.34 3.99 -5.16
C VAL A 64 -0.98 4.75 -4.03
N ALA A 65 -0.18 5.32 -3.12
CA ALA A 65 -0.66 6.06 -1.96
C ALA A 65 -0.54 7.57 -2.19
N LEU A 66 -1.63 8.30 -1.93
CA LEU A 66 -1.65 9.77 -1.93
C LEU A 66 -1.30 10.26 -0.53
N ALA A 67 -0.14 10.87 -0.39
CA ALA A 67 0.37 11.43 0.87
C ALA A 67 0.55 12.94 0.78
N GLY A 68 0.42 13.65 1.90
CA GLY A 68 0.63 15.09 1.97
C GLY A 68 -0.15 15.72 3.13
N ALA A 69 0.09 17.01 3.37
CA ALA A 69 -0.55 17.79 4.42
C ALA A 69 -2.06 18.01 4.16
N THR A 70 -2.78 18.42 5.20
CA THR A 70 -4.17 18.86 5.10
C THR A 70 -4.33 19.95 4.04
N GLY A 71 -5.32 19.81 3.17
CA GLY A 71 -5.61 20.79 2.11
C GLY A 71 -4.70 20.69 0.88
N SER A 72 -3.78 19.70 0.80
CA SER A 72 -2.94 19.48 -0.38
C SER A 72 -3.68 18.92 -1.60
N GLY A 73 -4.96 18.61 -1.47
CA GLY A 73 -5.79 18.10 -2.56
C GLY A 73 -5.78 16.59 -2.73
N LYS A 74 -5.25 15.81 -1.77
CA LYS A 74 -5.23 14.33 -1.82
C LYS A 74 -6.58 13.73 -2.14
N SER A 75 -7.59 14.02 -1.34
CA SER A 75 -8.95 13.49 -1.51
C SER A 75 -9.61 13.96 -2.79
N SER A 76 -9.34 15.20 -3.24
CA SER A 76 -9.80 15.68 -4.53
C SER A 76 -9.16 14.93 -5.69
N THR A 77 -7.85 14.66 -5.61
CA THR A 77 -7.11 13.85 -6.57
C THR A 77 -7.60 12.41 -6.57
N PHE A 78 -7.82 11.84 -5.37
CA PHE A 78 -8.36 10.49 -5.22
C PHE A 78 -9.72 10.36 -5.90
N ASN A 79 -10.64 11.29 -5.63
CA ASN A 79 -11.97 11.30 -6.24
C ASN A 79 -11.91 11.49 -7.77
N ALA A 80 -11.03 12.37 -8.25
CA ALA A 80 -10.85 12.58 -9.68
C ALA A 80 -10.32 11.33 -10.40
N LEU A 81 -9.32 10.65 -9.81
CA LEU A 81 -8.73 9.43 -10.38
C LEU A 81 -9.67 8.23 -10.27
N SER A 82 -10.36 8.07 -9.14
CA SER A 82 -11.32 6.98 -8.96
C SER A 82 -12.60 7.19 -9.77
N GLY A 83 -12.91 8.42 -10.17
CA GLY A 83 -14.17 8.80 -10.81
C GLY A 83 -15.38 8.68 -9.88
N LEU A 84 -15.15 8.64 -8.57
CA LEU A 84 -16.15 8.45 -7.54
C LEU A 84 -15.93 9.47 -6.41
N GLU A 85 -16.99 9.94 -5.78
CA GLU A 85 -16.89 10.81 -4.60
C GLU A 85 -16.77 9.95 -3.33
N LEU A 86 -15.64 9.27 -3.17
CA LEU A 86 -15.40 8.32 -2.07
C LEU A 86 -14.79 8.98 -0.84
N SER A 87 -13.89 9.95 -1.07
CA SER A 87 -13.23 10.68 0.00
C SER A 87 -13.94 11.98 0.30
N ALA A 88 -14.09 12.29 1.59
CA ALA A 88 -14.71 13.53 2.02
C ALA A 88 -13.87 14.74 1.60
N VAL A 89 -14.41 15.56 0.72
CA VAL A 89 -13.83 16.85 0.33
C VAL A 89 -14.60 17.96 1.05
N GLY A 90 -13.98 18.66 1.98
CA GLY A 90 -14.68 19.68 2.71
C GLY A 90 -13.82 20.67 3.49
N VAL A 91 -14.41 21.85 3.75
CA VAL A 91 -13.76 22.95 4.49
C VAL A 91 -13.79 22.72 6.01
N ARG A 92 -14.58 21.77 6.52
CA ARG A 92 -14.68 21.45 7.96
C ARG A 92 -13.84 20.23 8.31
N ARG A 93 -12.90 20.39 9.20
CA ARG A 93 -11.99 19.36 9.74
C ARG A 93 -12.69 18.49 10.80
N PRO A 94 -12.27 17.19 10.97
CA PRO A 94 -11.26 16.46 10.23
C PRO A 94 -11.85 15.79 8.98
N THR A 95 -11.12 15.81 7.87
CA THR A 95 -11.63 15.38 6.59
C THR A 95 -11.46 13.90 6.32
N THR A 96 -10.38 13.27 6.75
CA THR A 96 -10.13 11.84 6.50
C THR A 96 -9.49 11.22 7.73
N SER A 97 -10.28 10.49 8.53
CA SER A 97 -9.79 9.80 9.75
C SER A 97 -9.25 8.40 9.44
N TRP A 98 -9.59 7.81 8.29
CA TRP A 98 -9.20 6.47 7.87
C TRP A 98 -8.72 6.49 6.44
N ALA A 99 -7.72 5.66 6.13
CA ALA A 99 -7.32 5.43 4.75
C ALA A 99 -8.49 4.86 3.96
N THR A 100 -8.67 5.34 2.72
CA THR A 100 -9.69 4.86 1.79
C THR A 100 -9.00 4.29 0.56
N ALA A 101 -9.43 3.11 0.10
CA ALA A 101 -8.85 2.45 -1.05
C ALA A 101 -9.84 2.28 -2.19
N CYS A 102 -9.36 2.50 -3.42
CA CYS A 102 -10.04 2.14 -4.65
C CYS A 102 -9.20 1.11 -5.41
N VAL A 103 -9.80 -0.03 -5.73
CA VAL A 103 -9.15 -1.16 -6.40
C VAL A 103 -9.71 -1.33 -7.81
N TRP A 104 -8.84 -1.43 -8.81
CA TRP A 104 -9.22 -1.79 -10.16
C TRP A 104 -8.95 -3.28 -10.41
N GLY A 105 -10.03 -4.06 -10.54
CA GLY A 105 -10.01 -5.52 -10.71
C GLY A 105 -10.46 -6.27 -9.47
N LYS A 106 -10.95 -7.48 -9.66
CA LYS A 106 -11.75 -8.21 -8.66
C LYS A 106 -10.98 -9.17 -7.76
N GLN A 107 -9.76 -9.58 -8.07
CA GLN A 107 -9.17 -10.74 -7.39
C GLN A 107 -7.85 -10.40 -6.70
N GLY A 108 -7.73 -10.83 -5.44
CA GLY A 108 -6.47 -10.90 -4.70
C GLY A 108 -6.04 -9.62 -4.01
N ALA A 109 -6.87 -8.57 -4.00
CA ALA A 109 -6.57 -7.34 -3.27
C ALA A 109 -6.99 -7.39 -1.79
N GLU A 110 -7.86 -8.30 -1.41
CA GLU A 110 -8.43 -8.39 -0.06
C GLU A 110 -7.35 -8.56 1.00
N GLU A 111 -6.45 -9.54 0.81
CA GLU A 111 -5.34 -9.79 1.74
C GLU A 111 -4.37 -8.61 1.81
N LEU A 112 -4.14 -7.94 0.66
CA LEU A 112 -3.31 -6.75 0.59
C LEU A 112 -3.93 -5.57 1.34
N LEU A 113 -5.24 -5.36 1.21
CA LEU A 113 -5.97 -4.29 1.90
C LEU A 113 -6.07 -4.56 3.40
N GLU A 114 -6.24 -5.80 3.81
CA GLU A 114 -6.17 -6.22 5.21
C GLU A 114 -4.78 -5.98 5.80
N TRP A 115 -3.72 -6.36 5.08
CA TRP A 115 -2.33 -6.10 5.48
C TRP A 115 -2.03 -4.61 5.59
N LEU A 116 -2.62 -3.76 4.73
CA LEU A 116 -2.53 -2.31 4.81
C LEU A 116 -3.37 -1.71 5.94
N GLY A 117 -4.16 -2.52 6.65
CA GLY A 117 -5.02 -2.07 7.73
C GLY A 117 -6.20 -1.21 7.27
N ILE A 118 -6.63 -1.33 6.01
CA ILE A 118 -7.76 -0.56 5.48
C ILE A 118 -9.06 -1.32 5.74
N PRO A 119 -9.98 -0.78 6.56
CA PRO A 119 -11.24 -1.46 6.88
C PRO A 119 -12.11 -1.66 5.64
N ALA A 120 -12.86 -2.78 5.57
CA ALA A 120 -13.72 -3.11 4.44
C ALA A 120 -14.72 -2.00 4.05
N ARG A 121 -15.24 -1.24 5.03
CA ARG A 121 -16.13 -0.09 4.78
C ARG A 121 -15.48 1.08 4.05
N HIS A 122 -14.14 1.10 3.98
CA HIS A 122 -13.33 2.11 3.28
C HIS A 122 -12.67 1.55 2.02
N GLN A 123 -13.13 0.39 1.54
CA GLN A 123 -12.65 -0.24 0.32
C GLN A 123 -13.74 -0.16 -0.74
N VAL A 124 -13.37 0.25 -1.93
CA VAL A 124 -14.25 0.25 -3.10
C VAL A 124 -13.55 -0.44 -4.25
N THR A 125 -14.25 -1.37 -4.89
CA THR A 125 -13.76 -2.06 -6.09
C THR A 125 -14.42 -1.47 -7.33
N ARG A 126 -13.61 -1.04 -8.30
CA ARG A 126 -14.06 -0.71 -9.63
C ARG A 126 -13.95 -1.95 -10.52
N ASP A 127 -15.10 -2.41 -10.95
CA ASP A 127 -15.20 -3.49 -11.91
C ASP A 127 -15.57 -2.89 -13.28
N SER A 128 -14.81 -3.26 -14.31
CA SER A 128 -14.95 -2.76 -15.68
C SER A 128 -16.30 -3.03 -16.35
N MET A 129 -17.24 -3.68 -15.64
CA MET A 129 -18.56 -4.02 -16.23
C MET A 129 -19.50 -2.82 -16.42
N LEU A 130 -19.24 -1.65 -15.82
CA LEU A 130 -20.17 -0.52 -15.84
C LEU A 130 -19.58 0.83 -16.28
N SER A 131 -18.29 0.94 -16.52
CA SER A 131 -17.66 2.20 -16.95
C SER A 131 -16.62 1.95 -18.04
N LYS A 132 -16.55 2.85 -19.02
CA LYS A 132 -15.56 2.97 -20.10
C LYS A 132 -14.46 1.90 -20.09
N ALA A 133 -14.75 0.76 -20.70
CA ALA A 133 -13.98 -0.48 -20.60
C ALA A 133 -12.47 -0.35 -20.92
N ASP A 134 -12.08 0.66 -21.68
CA ASP A 134 -10.69 0.86 -22.10
C ASP A 134 -9.84 1.54 -21.03
N GLU A 135 -10.38 2.56 -20.34
CA GLU A 135 -9.63 3.30 -19.28
C GLU A 135 -9.42 2.42 -18.03
N ASP A 136 -10.42 1.61 -17.65
CA ASP A 136 -10.32 0.70 -16.51
C ASP A 136 -9.38 -0.50 -16.81
N ALA A 137 -9.18 -0.86 -18.08
CA ALA A 137 -8.28 -1.94 -18.46
C ALA A 137 -6.80 -1.58 -18.20
N GLU A 138 -6.42 -0.32 -18.40
CA GLU A 138 -5.06 0.18 -18.13
C GLU A 138 -4.76 0.26 -16.62
N MET A 139 -5.80 0.49 -15.80
CA MET A 139 -5.69 0.60 -14.35
C MET A 139 -5.81 -0.75 -13.61
N ARG A 140 -6.00 -1.85 -14.33
CA ARG A 140 -6.16 -3.17 -13.71
C ARG A 140 -4.97 -3.54 -12.84
N GLY A 141 -5.24 -3.97 -11.60
CA GLY A 141 -4.22 -4.28 -10.60
C GLY A 141 -3.70 -3.05 -9.85
N VAL A 142 -4.24 -1.85 -10.08
CA VAL A 142 -3.92 -0.67 -9.27
C VAL A 142 -4.80 -0.66 -8.01
N VAL A 143 -4.17 -0.37 -6.88
CA VAL A 143 -4.80 -0.07 -5.59
C VAL A 143 -4.43 1.37 -5.23
N LEU A 144 -5.35 2.31 -5.46
CA LEU A 144 -5.17 3.70 -5.10
C LEU A 144 -5.63 3.91 -3.65
N VAL A 145 -4.79 4.54 -2.84
CA VAL A 145 -5.05 4.76 -1.41
C VAL A 145 -4.96 6.25 -1.09
N ASP A 146 -6.03 6.81 -0.52
CA ASP A 146 -6.03 8.15 0.09
C ASP A 146 -5.66 8.01 1.57
N LEU A 147 -4.50 8.55 1.94
CA LEU A 147 -4.00 8.48 3.32
C LEU A 147 -4.57 9.62 4.17
N PRO A 148 -4.76 9.39 5.48
CA PRO A 148 -5.07 10.44 6.44
C PRO A 148 -4.03 11.57 6.40
N ASP A 149 -4.46 12.76 6.82
CA ASP A 149 -3.59 13.93 6.91
C ASP A 149 -2.51 13.71 7.98
N HIS A 150 -1.26 14.01 7.67
CA HIS A 150 -0.14 13.91 8.62
C HIS A 150 -0.28 14.81 9.86
N ASP A 151 -1.07 15.88 9.74
CA ASP A 151 -1.26 16.87 10.79
C ASP A 151 -2.41 16.54 11.74
N SER A 152 -3.12 15.43 11.52
CA SER A 152 -4.17 15.00 12.43
C SER A 152 -3.54 14.30 13.64
N THR A 153 -3.65 14.90 14.80
CA THR A 153 -3.14 14.40 16.09
C THR A 153 -3.73 13.04 16.52
N GLU A 154 -4.69 12.51 15.78
CA GLU A 154 -5.31 11.21 16.02
C GLU A 154 -4.60 10.03 15.37
N VAL A 155 -3.63 10.27 14.47
CA VAL A 155 -2.89 9.20 13.76
C VAL A 155 -1.93 8.42 14.69
N SER A 156 -1.63 8.94 15.89
CA SER A 156 -0.68 8.31 16.82
C SER A 156 -1.14 6.97 17.39
N HIS A 157 -2.41 6.59 17.27
CA HIS A 157 -2.93 5.37 17.91
C HIS A 157 -3.19 4.18 16.98
N HIS A 158 -3.03 4.32 15.66
CA HIS A 158 -3.38 3.26 14.72
C HIS A 158 -2.21 2.68 13.93
N LEU A 159 -0.97 3.09 14.24
CA LEU A 159 0.25 2.50 13.67
C LEU A 159 1.02 1.63 14.68
N GLU A 160 0.46 1.38 15.85
CA GLU A 160 0.96 0.39 16.81
C GLU A 160 0.19 -0.92 16.68
N VAL A 161 0.47 -1.68 15.62
CA VAL A 161 0.25 -3.13 15.58
C VAL A 161 1.39 -3.77 14.85
#